data_df2f7e0d8b96b2380562d945fb3184f9
#
_entry.id   df2f7e0d8b96b2380562d945fb3184f9
#
_cell.length_a   1.000
_cell.length_b   1.000
_cell.length_c   1.000
_cell.angle_alpha   90.00
_cell.angle_beta   90.00
_cell.angle_gamma   90.00
#
_symmetry.space_group_name_H-M   'P 1'
#
loop_
_entity.id
_entity.type
_entity.pdbx_description
1 polymer ?
#
loop_
_entity_poly.entity_id
_entity_poly.type
_entity_poly.pdbx_seq_one_letter_code
_entity_poly.pdbx_strand_id
1 'polypeptide(L)'
;MDKQKALEAALGQIERSFGKGSIMRLGKNERATEVEVISTGSLGLDIALGVGGLPRGRVIEIFGPESSGKTTLALHVIAEAQKKGGVCGFIDAEHALDTIYAQKLGVKLDELIISQPDTGEQALEITDTLVRSGALDVIVVDSVAALTPKAELEGEMGEVLPGMQARLMSQALRKLTGSISKSQCMVIFINQIRMKIGVMFGSPETTTGGNALKFYASVRLDIRRIGQVKERDEVTGNETRVRVVKNKVAPPFKQVEFDIMYGEGISKTGELVDLGVKAGVIEKSGSWYAYDGQRIGQGRENTKLFLKSNPKIADAIEKAIRQNAGLIANQMMQGEDAEGGMGEADAEMPVEELPAKANGRKAR
;
A
#
# COMPACT_ATOMS: atom_id res chain seq x y z
N MET A 1 12.76 -43.21 -22.17
CA MET A 1 13.04 -41.82 -22.57
C MET A 1 13.63 -41.08 -21.37
N ASP A 2 14.73 -40.42 -21.61
CA ASP A 2 15.38 -39.60 -20.56
C ASP A 2 14.45 -38.41 -20.21
N LYS A 3 14.02 -38.35 -18.97
CA LYS A 3 13.09 -37.31 -18.47
C LYS A 3 13.59 -35.88 -18.78
N GLN A 4 14.89 -35.74 -18.86
CA GLN A 4 15.52 -34.43 -19.12
C GLN A 4 15.33 -34.01 -20.59
N LYS A 5 15.49 -34.93 -21.54
CA LYS A 5 15.24 -34.68 -22.97
C LYS A 5 13.76 -34.39 -23.26
N ALA A 6 12.85 -35.09 -22.57
CA ALA A 6 11.42 -34.84 -22.71
C ALA A 6 11.05 -33.45 -22.17
N LEU A 7 11.65 -33.01 -21.03
CA LEU A 7 11.45 -31.69 -20.49
C LEU A 7 11.99 -30.60 -21.42
N GLU A 8 13.19 -30.77 -21.96
CA GLU A 8 13.79 -29.80 -22.90
C GLU A 8 12.97 -29.66 -24.19
N ALA A 9 12.43 -30.75 -24.69
CA ALA A 9 11.52 -30.72 -25.84
C ALA A 9 10.22 -29.96 -25.54
N ALA A 10 9.65 -30.16 -24.34
CA ALA A 10 8.44 -29.46 -23.90
C ALA A 10 8.71 -27.95 -23.71
N LEU A 11 9.84 -27.57 -23.08
CA LEU A 11 10.24 -26.17 -22.92
C LEU A 11 10.41 -25.47 -24.28
N GLY A 12 11.10 -26.14 -25.23
CA GLY A 12 11.28 -25.61 -26.59
C GLY A 12 9.97 -25.50 -27.36
N GLN A 13 8.99 -26.37 -27.12
CA GLN A 13 7.66 -26.27 -27.73
C GLN A 13 6.87 -25.09 -27.16
N ILE A 14 6.91 -24.87 -25.82
CA ILE A 14 6.26 -23.74 -25.16
C ILE A 14 6.84 -22.40 -25.68
N GLU A 15 8.16 -22.30 -25.77
CA GLU A 15 8.80 -21.06 -26.27
C GLU A 15 8.44 -20.77 -27.73
N ARG A 16 8.30 -21.82 -28.57
CA ARG A 16 7.84 -21.68 -29.97
C ARG A 16 6.38 -21.23 -30.07
N SER A 17 5.52 -21.77 -29.20
CA SER A 17 4.08 -21.48 -29.24
C SER A 17 3.70 -20.16 -28.62
N PHE A 18 4.41 -19.72 -27.56
CA PHE A 18 4.04 -18.56 -26.71
C PHE A 18 5.10 -17.47 -26.69
N GLY A 19 6.23 -17.64 -27.37
CA GLY A 19 7.32 -16.67 -27.44
C GLY A 19 8.43 -16.92 -26.41
N LYS A 20 9.63 -16.36 -26.68
CA LYS A 20 10.78 -16.43 -25.76
C LYS A 20 10.43 -15.76 -24.43
N GLY A 21 10.77 -16.42 -23.32
CA GLY A 21 10.50 -15.92 -21.96
C GLY A 21 9.13 -16.31 -21.42
N SER A 22 8.29 -17.05 -22.17
CA SER A 22 7.02 -17.61 -21.68
C SER A 22 7.21 -18.64 -20.57
N ILE A 23 8.40 -19.26 -20.52
CA ILE A 23 8.81 -20.19 -19.46
C ILE A 23 10.28 -19.96 -19.13
N MET A 24 10.63 -19.99 -17.82
CA MET A 24 12.01 -19.80 -17.38
C MET A 24 12.34 -20.68 -16.16
N ARG A 25 13.62 -21.01 -15.99
CA ARG A 25 14.12 -21.67 -14.77
C ARG A 25 14.60 -20.60 -13.80
N LEU A 26 14.01 -20.51 -12.63
CA LEU A 26 14.31 -19.49 -11.62
C LEU A 26 15.78 -19.46 -11.15
N GLY A 27 16.52 -20.58 -11.22
CA GLY A 27 17.91 -20.66 -10.76
C GLY A 27 18.97 -20.13 -11.73
N LYS A 28 18.60 -19.65 -12.93
CA LYS A 28 19.55 -19.17 -13.95
C LYS A 28 19.57 -17.65 -14.15
N ASN A 29 18.60 -16.94 -13.58
CA ASN A 29 18.51 -15.47 -13.69
C ASN A 29 18.79 -14.81 -12.35
N GLU A 30 19.98 -14.28 -12.16
CA GLU A 30 20.37 -13.45 -11.02
C GLU A 30 19.52 -12.17 -10.89
N ARG A 31 18.82 -11.77 -11.95
CA ARG A 31 17.87 -10.62 -11.94
C ARG A 31 16.53 -10.87 -11.26
N ALA A 32 16.25 -12.11 -10.81
CA ALA A 32 14.97 -12.45 -10.17
C ALA A 32 14.90 -12.10 -8.68
N THR A 33 15.94 -11.52 -8.10
CA THR A 33 16.08 -11.38 -6.64
C THR A 33 15.91 -9.96 -6.10
N GLU A 34 16.05 -8.92 -6.90
CA GLU A 34 15.82 -7.56 -6.42
C GLU A 34 14.45 -7.04 -6.84
N VAL A 35 13.57 -6.85 -5.85
CA VAL A 35 12.27 -6.20 -6.06
C VAL A 35 12.49 -4.70 -6.09
N GLU A 36 12.27 -4.07 -7.25
CA GLU A 36 12.27 -2.61 -7.33
C GLU A 36 11.15 -2.03 -6.47
N VAL A 37 11.48 -0.99 -5.68
CA VAL A 37 10.56 -0.40 -4.71
C VAL A 37 10.52 1.12 -4.78
N ILE A 38 9.40 1.68 -4.36
CA ILE A 38 9.20 3.11 -4.11
C ILE A 38 9.01 3.29 -2.61
N SER A 39 9.76 4.22 -2.01
CA SER A 39 9.62 4.56 -0.59
C SER A 39 8.22 5.07 -0.28
N THR A 40 7.74 4.76 0.91
CA THR A 40 6.47 5.25 1.42
C THR A 40 6.56 6.68 1.98
N GLY A 41 7.76 7.23 2.12
CA GLY A 41 8.04 8.46 2.85
C GLY A 41 8.18 8.26 4.36
N SER A 42 7.80 7.08 4.89
CA SER A 42 8.04 6.65 6.27
C SER A 42 9.18 5.63 6.31
N LEU A 43 10.24 5.95 7.02
CA LEU A 43 11.39 5.05 7.19
C LEU A 43 10.97 3.76 7.92
N GLY A 44 10.14 3.88 8.94
CA GLY A 44 9.64 2.75 9.70
C GLY A 44 8.80 1.80 8.85
N LEU A 45 7.91 2.35 8.01
CA LEU A 45 7.09 1.54 7.11
C LEU A 45 7.92 0.87 6.02
N ASP A 46 8.91 1.57 5.46
CA ASP A 46 9.85 0.98 4.48
C ASP A 46 10.61 -0.22 5.08
N ILE A 47 11.03 -0.13 6.35
CA ILE A 47 11.67 -1.23 7.08
C ILE A 47 10.66 -2.36 7.37
N ALA A 48 9.44 -2.02 7.79
CA ALA A 48 8.38 -3.01 8.06
C ALA A 48 7.99 -3.82 6.82
N LEU A 49 8.02 -3.20 5.64
CA LEU A 49 7.78 -3.85 4.35
C LEU A 49 8.87 -4.86 3.97
N GLY A 50 10.04 -4.80 4.59
CA GLY A 50 11.11 -5.80 4.46
C GLY A 50 11.95 -5.71 3.19
N VAL A 51 11.51 -4.95 2.19
CA VAL A 51 12.22 -4.73 0.91
C VAL A 51 12.58 -3.25 0.70
N GLY A 52 12.33 -2.40 1.71
CA GLY A 52 12.70 -0.99 1.70
C GLY A 52 11.70 -0.05 1.03
N GLY A 53 10.46 -0.49 0.80
CA GLY A 53 9.38 0.30 0.22
C GLY A 53 8.28 -0.56 -0.38
N LEU A 54 7.35 0.06 -1.10
CA LEU A 54 6.28 -0.61 -1.82
C LEU A 54 6.80 -1.17 -3.17
N PRO A 55 6.46 -2.45 -3.50
CA PRO A 55 6.97 -3.10 -4.70
C PRO A 55 6.35 -2.52 -5.98
N ARG A 56 7.19 -2.24 -6.98
CA ARG A 56 6.77 -1.85 -8.33
C ARG A 56 6.08 -3.01 -9.06
N GLY A 57 5.28 -2.70 -10.06
CA GLY A 57 4.56 -3.70 -10.85
C GLY A 57 3.55 -4.52 -10.06
N ARG A 58 3.00 -3.96 -8.98
CA ARG A 58 2.09 -4.64 -8.06
C ARG A 58 0.88 -3.77 -7.72
N VAL A 59 -0.19 -4.46 -7.32
CA VAL A 59 -1.37 -3.85 -6.72
C VAL A 59 -1.16 -3.73 -5.22
N ILE A 60 -1.39 -2.54 -4.68
CA ILE A 60 -1.30 -2.20 -3.26
C ILE A 60 -2.69 -1.76 -2.79
N GLU A 61 -3.11 -2.15 -1.62
CA GLU A 61 -4.31 -1.61 -0.96
C GLU A 61 -3.91 -0.89 0.33
N ILE A 62 -4.35 0.37 0.47
CA ILE A 62 -4.25 1.14 1.71
C ILE A 62 -5.68 1.33 2.21
N PHE A 63 -6.00 0.79 3.38
CA PHE A 63 -7.35 0.86 3.92
C PHE A 63 -7.35 1.25 5.40
N GLY A 64 -8.47 1.80 5.84
CA GLY A 64 -8.63 2.26 7.22
C GLY A 64 -9.87 3.14 7.38
N PRO A 65 -10.15 3.57 8.62
CA PRO A 65 -11.22 4.50 8.92
C PRO A 65 -11.05 5.84 8.18
N GLU A 66 -12.09 6.63 8.16
CA GLU A 66 -12.02 8.01 7.68
C GLU A 66 -11.00 8.83 8.50
N SER A 67 -10.34 9.79 7.85
CA SER A 67 -9.33 10.67 8.48
C SER A 67 -8.17 9.94 9.15
N SER A 68 -7.86 8.69 8.74
CA SER A 68 -6.73 7.92 9.27
C SER A 68 -5.39 8.21 8.59
N GLY A 69 -5.35 9.00 7.49
CA GLY A 69 -4.13 9.36 6.77
C GLY A 69 -3.86 8.53 5.51
N LYS A 70 -4.88 7.82 4.96
CA LYS A 70 -4.73 7.01 3.72
C LYS A 70 -4.22 7.81 2.54
N THR A 71 -4.91 8.90 2.20
CA THR A 71 -4.54 9.81 1.10
C THR A 71 -3.20 10.48 1.36
N THR A 72 -2.92 10.87 2.61
CA THR A 72 -1.61 11.42 3.00
C THR A 72 -0.47 10.45 2.70
N LEU A 73 -0.61 9.17 3.10
CA LEU A 73 0.39 8.15 2.81
C LEU A 73 0.58 7.93 1.30
N ALA A 74 -0.52 7.86 0.53
CA ALA A 74 -0.46 7.71 -0.92
C ALA A 74 0.22 8.92 -1.61
N LEU A 75 -0.06 10.15 -1.15
CA LEU A 75 0.60 11.36 -1.66
C LEU A 75 2.10 11.38 -1.34
N HIS A 76 2.52 10.88 -0.17
CA HIS A 76 3.95 10.71 0.11
C HIS A 76 4.61 9.73 -0.83
N VAL A 77 3.96 8.60 -1.17
CA VAL A 77 4.48 7.66 -2.18
C VAL A 77 4.67 8.34 -3.54
N ILE A 78 3.69 9.16 -3.98
CA ILE A 78 3.80 9.97 -5.21
C ILE A 78 4.99 10.92 -5.11
N ALA A 79 5.13 11.67 -4.02
CA ALA A 79 6.23 12.60 -3.84
C ALA A 79 7.60 11.89 -3.88
N GLU A 80 7.72 10.73 -3.24
CA GLU A 80 8.96 9.94 -3.27
C GLU A 80 9.26 9.35 -4.66
N ALA A 81 8.24 8.97 -5.43
CA ALA A 81 8.39 8.55 -6.82
C ALA A 81 8.88 9.70 -7.71
N GLN A 82 8.23 10.88 -7.63
CA GLN A 82 8.60 12.07 -8.39
C GLN A 82 10.01 12.59 -8.05
N LYS A 83 10.47 12.47 -6.80
CA LYS A 83 11.86 12.79 -6.42
C LYS A 83 12.90 11.97 -7.18
N LYS A 84 12.53 10.75 -7.60
CA LYS A 84 13.38 9.87 -8.43
C LYS A 84 13.11 10.03 -9.92
N GLY A 85 12.33 11.05 -10.34
CA GLY A 85 11.98 11.30 -11.74
C GLY A 85 10.84 10.42 -12.25
N GLY A 86 10.11 9.74 -11.37
CA GLY A 86 8.97 8.90 -11.73
C GLY A 86 7.74 9.71 -12.13
N VAL A 87 6.98 9.19 -13.10
CA VAL A 87 5.72 9.77 -13.58
C VAL A 87 4.57 9.17 -12.79
N CYS A 88 3.69 10.03 -12.25
CA CYS A 88 2.62 9.62 -11.36
C CYS A 88 1.25 10.07 -11.85
N GLY A 89 0.23 9.24 -11.60
CA GLY A 89 -1.18 9.54 -11.86
C GLY A 89 -2.02 9.45 -10.60
N PHE A 90 -3.05 10.28 -10.52
CA PHE A 90 -4.04 10.27 -9.44
C PHE A 90 -5.45 10.26 -10.03
N ILE A 91 -6.19 9.20 -9.75
CA ILE A 91 -7.59 9.03 -10.15
C ILE A 91 -8.45 9.40 -8.94
N ASP A 92 -8.95 10.64 -8.96
CA ASP A 92 -9.72 11.24 -7.87
C ASP A 92 -11.22 10.97 -8.08
N ALA A 93 -11.67 9.79 -7.69
CA ALA A 93 -13.08 9.41 -7.79
C ALA A 93 -13.96 10.03 -6.68
N GLU A 94 -13.37 10.56 -5.62
CA GLU A 94 -14.08 11.30 -4.57
C GLU A 94 -14.22 12.79 -4.87
N HIS A 95 -13.49 13.32 -5.90
CA HIS A 95 -13.42 14.74 -6.24
C HIS A 95 -12.98 15.63 -5.06
N ALA A 96 -12.08 15.13 -4.23
CA ALA A 96 -11.72 15.71 -2.94
C ALA A 96 -10.22 15.96 -2.75
N LEU A 97 -9.41 15.88 -3.82
CA LEU A 97 -7.97 16.11 -3.71
C LEU A 97 -7.66 17.56 -3.37
N ASP A 98 -7.07 17.78 -2.18
CA ASP A 98 -6.50 19.06 -1.80
C ASP A 98 -5.10 19.23 -2.43
N THR A 99 -5.04 20.03 -3.49
CA THR A 99 -3.81 20.29 -4.23
C THR A 99 -2.80 21.11 -3.43
N ILE A 100 -3.25 22.01 -2.53
CA ILE A 100 -2.38 22.79 -1.66
C ILE A 100 -1.71 21.86 -0.65
N TYR A 101 -2.49 20.95 -0.08
CA TYR A 101 -1.94 19.93 0.83
C TYR A 101 -0.97 18.99 0.12
N ALA A 102 -1.32 18.49 -1.05
CA ALA A 102 -0.44 17.65 -1.86
C ALA A 102 0.92 18.33 -2.13
N GLN A 103 0.90 19.62 -2.49
CA GLN A 103 2.12 20.40 -2.72
C GLN A 103 2.98 20.52 -1.44
N LYS A 104 2.34 20.72 -0.28
CA LYS A 104 3.06 20.76 1.01
C LYS A 104 3.72 19.43 1.37
N LEU A 105 3.16 18.31 0.94
CA LEU A 105 3.75 16.98 1.09
C LEU A 105 4.91 16.72 0.12
N GLY A 106 5.18 17.65 -0.79
CA GLY A 106 6.28 17.55 -1.76
C GLY A 106 5.86 17.00 -3.11
N VAL A 107 4.56 16.86 -3.40
CA VAL A 107 4.07 16.50 -4.72
C VAL A 107 4.27 17.67 -5.68
N LYS A 108 4.88 17.41 -6.82
CA LYS A 108 5.02 18.34 -7.91
C LYS A 108 3.75 18.28 -8.74
N LEU A 109 2.88 19.28 -8.59
CA LEU A 109 1.56 19.31 -9.24
C LEU A 109 1.65 19.40 -10.76
N ASP A 110 2.64 20.13 -11.27
CA ASP A 110 2.85 20.32 -12.72
C ASP A 110 3.24 19.00 -13.44
N GLU A 111 3.77 18.02 -12.68
CA GLU A 111 4.17 16.70 -13.16
C GLU A 111 3.12 15.62 -12.84
N LEU A 112 2.06 15.94 -12.10
CA LEU A 112 1.04 14.98 -11.69
C LEU A 112 -0.11 14.91 -12.69
N ILE A 113 -0.40 13.72 -13.21
CA ILE A 113 -1.55 13.45 -14.06
C ILE A 113 -2.77 13.24 -13.18
N ILE A 114 -3.81 14.06 -13.31
CA ILE A 114 -5.05 13.94 -12.53
C ILE A 114 -6.21 13.60 -13.45
N SER A 115 -7.08 12.69 -13.01
CA SER A 115 -8.36 12.40 -13.66
C SER A 115 -9.45 12.32 -12.59
N GLN A 116 -10.62 12.90 -12.89
CA GLN A 116 -11.82 12.92 -12.06
C GLN A 116 -12.98 12.26 -12.80
N PRO A 117 -13.06 10.92 -12.79
CA PRO A 117 -14.07 10.17 -13.53
C PRO A 117 -15.42 10.21 -12.84
N ASP A 118 -16.51 10.20 -13.62
CA ASP A 118 -17.88 10.18 -13.11
C ASP A 118 -18.35 8.78 -12.70
N THR A 119 -17.77 7.72 -13.30
CA THR A 119 -18.17 6.31 -13.03
C THR A 119 -17.00 5.42 -12.71
N GLY A 120 -17.26 4.33 -12.00
CA GLY A 120 -16.26 3.32 -11.67
C GLY A 120 -15.66 2.66 -12.91
N GLU A 121 -16.46 2.41 -13.95
CA GLU A 121 -15.99 1.89 -15.25
C GLU A 121 -14.98 2.84 -15.89
N GLN A 122 -15.32 4.13 -15.94
CA GLN A 122 -14.44 5.16 -16.52
C GLN A 122 -13.12 5.25 -15.73
N ALA A 123 -13.17 5.27 -14.41
CA ALA A 123 -11.99 5.30 -13.55
C ALA A 123 -11.04 4.13 -13.84
N LEU A 124 -11.60 2.93 -13.95
CA LEU A 124 -10.82 1.70 -14.14
C LEU A 124 -10.32 1.55 -15.58
N GLU A 125 -11.05 2.05 -16.60
CA GLU A 125 -10.58 2.08 -17.99
C GLU A 125 -9.46 3.11 -18.20
N ILE A 126 -9.56 4.28 -17.57
CA ILE A 126 -8.47 5.28 -17.58
C ILE A 126 -7.23 4.66 -16.91
N THR A 127 -7.40 4.02 -15.74
CA THR A 127 -6.31 3.34 -15.05
C THR A 127 -5.66 2.26 -15.95
N ASP A 128 -6.45 1.40 -16.60
CA ASP A 128 -5.95 0.36 -17.52
C ASP A 128 -5.17 0.95 -18.69
N THR A 129 -5.68 2.04 -19.28
CA THR A 129 -5.02 2.73 -20.39
C THR A 129 -3.67 3.31 -19.97
N LEU A 130 -3.63 3.99 -18.82
CA LEU A 130 -2.39 4.56 -18.27
C LEU A 130 -1.38 3.49 -17.92
N VAL A 131 -1.79 2.39 -17.28
CA VAL A 131 -0.93 1.26 -16.96
C VAL A 131 -0.34 0.64 -18.23
N ARG A 132 -1.17 0.41 -19.24
CA ARG A 132 -0.72 -0.21 -20.51
C ARG A 132 0.20 0.66 -21.34
N SER A 133 0.17 1.97 -21.13
CA SER A 133 1.12 2.89 -21.79
C SER A 133 2.58 2.60 -21.40
N GLY A 134 2.80 2.00 -20.21
CA GLY A 134 4.14 1.77 -19.64
C GLY A 134 4.89 3.05 -19.26
N ALA A 135 4.23 4.20 -19.28
CA ALA A 135 4.84 5.51 -19.02
C ALA A 135 4.76 5.93 -17.54
N LEU A 136 3.90 5.30 -16.74
CA LEU A 136 3.69 5.68 -15.35
C LEU A 136 4.35 4.69 -14.40
N ASP A 137 4.92 5.24 -13.32
CA ASP A 137 5.53 4.48 -12.23
C ASP A 137 4.53 4.19 -11.10
N VAL A 138 3.65 5.16 -10.81
CA VAL A 138 2.63 5.05 -9.75
C VAL A 138 1.30 5.59 -10.25
N ILE A 139 0.22 4.88 -9.96
CA ILE A 139 -1.16 5.36 -10.09
C ILE A 139 -1.86 5.15 -8.76
N VAL A 140 -2.49 6.19 -8.23
CA VAL A 140 -3.35 6.14 -7.05
C VAL A 140 -4.81 6.23 -7.50
N VAL A 141 -5.68 5.37 -6.97
CA VAL A 141 -7.13 5.42 -7.15
C VAL A 141 -7.76 5.73 -5.79
N ASP A 142 -8.30 6.92 -5.62
CA ASP A 142 -8.92 7.40 -4.37
C ASP A 142 -10.39 7.72 -4.60
N SER A 143 -11.32 6.97 -4.10
CA SER A 143 -11.19 5.69 -3.41
C SER A 143 -12.06 4.61 -4.07
N VAL A 144 -11.80 3.33 -3.74
CA VAL A 144 -12.65 2.20 -4.21
C VAL A 144 -14.11 2.40 -3.81
N ALA A 145 -14.37 3.02 -2.66
CA ALA A 145 -15.73 3.29 -2.19
C ALA A 145 -16.53 4.21 -3.13
N ALA A 146 -15.84 5.11 -3.84
CA ALA A 146 -16.44 6.06 -4.78
C ALA A 146 -16.56 5.51 -6.22
N LEU A 147 -16.04 4.30 -6.50
CA LEU A 147 -16.18 3.67 -7.82
C LEU A 147 -17.59 3.12 -8.01
N THR A 148 -18.53 4.03 -8.23
CA THR A 148 -19.94 3.68 -8.45
C THR A 148 -20.12 3.15 -9.87
N PRO A 149 -20.72 1.95 -10.04
CA PRO A 149 -21.06 1.43 -11.36
C PRO A 149 -22.02 2.35 -12.12
N LYS A 150 -21.80 2.51 -13.43
CA LYS A 150 -22.64 3.36 -14.30
C LYS A 150 -24.14 3.02 -14.18
N ALA A 151 -24.47 1.73 -14.16
CA ALA A 151 -25.85 1.30 -14.03
C ALA A 151 -26.50 1.69 -12.69
N GLU A 152 -25.72 1.88 -11.63
CA GLU A 152 -26.21 2.37 -10.33
C GLU A 152 -26.47 3.89 -10.38
N LEU A 153 -25.69 4.63 -11.16
CA LEU A 153 -25.89 6.07 -11.36
C LEU A 153 -27.06 6.40 -12.30
N GLU A 154 -27.36 5.53 -13.27
CA GLU A 154 -28.46 5.67 -14.22
C GLU A 154 -29.78 5.10 -13.69
N GLY A 155 -29.74 4.32 -12.59
CA GLY A 155 -30.93 3.74 -11.93
C GLY A 155 -31.74 4.78 -11.17
N GLU A 156 -32.95 4.37 -10.75
CA GLU A 156 -33.83 5.22 -9.94
C GLU A 156 -33.30 5.31 -8.48
N MET A 157 -33.57 6.45 -7.82
CA MET A 157 -33.22 6.63 -6.41
C MET A 157 -33.90 5.57 -5.55
N GLY A 158 -33.07 4.75 -4.85
CA GLY A 158 -33.54 3.65 -4.00
C GLY A 158 -33.50 2.28 -4.68
N GLU A 159 -33.14 2.19 -5.96
CA GLU A 159 -32.89 0.93 -6.62
C GLU A 159 -31.59 0.31 -6.07
N VAL A 160 -31.69 -0.91 -5.51
CA VAL A 160 -30.55 -1.62 -4.94
C VAL A 160 -30.04 -2.65 -5.94
N LEU A 161 -28.84 -2.46 -6.45
CA LEU A 161 -28.17 -3.39 -7.37
C LEU A 161 -27.00 -4.10 -6.64
N PRO A 162 -27.29 -5.16 -5.85
CA PRO A 162 -26.30 -5.77 -4.96
C PRO A 162 -25.14 -6.41 -5.73
N GLY A 163 -23.94 -6.13 -5.27
CA GLY A 163 -22.70 -6.77 -5.75
C GLY A 163 -22.17 -6.24 -7.08
N MET A 164 -22.73 -5.20 -7.68
CA MET A 164 -22.24 -4.66 -8.95
C MET A 164 -20.83 -4.11 -8.83
N GLN A 165 -20.55 -3.31 -7.80
CA GLN A 165 -19.21 -2.80 -7.53
C GLN A 165 -18.19 -3.92 -7.35
N ALA A 166 -18.55 -5.01 -6.64
CA ALA A 166 -17.67 -6.16 -6.46
C ALA A 166 -17.38 -6.90 -7.77
N ARG A 167 -18.37 -7.00 -8.68
CA ARG A 167 -18.20 -7.57 -10.03
C ARG A 167 -17.30 -6.70 -10.89
N LEU A 168 -17.50 -5.38 -10.87
CA LEU A 168 -16.68 -4.41 -11.56
C LEU A 168 -15.22 -4.50 -11.12
N MET A 169 -14.96 -4.48 -9.81
CA MET A 169 -13.61 -4.64 -9.26
C MET A 169 -12.98 -5.98 -9.64
N SER A 170 -13.74 -7.08 -9.58
CA SER A 170 -13.23 -8.40 -9.96
C SER A 170 -12.83 -8.47 -11.43
N GLN A 171 -13.60 -7.86 -12.31
CA GLN A 171 -13.32 -7.80 -13.75
C GLN A 171 -12.10 -6.93 -14.04
N ALA A 172 -12.05 -5.73 -13.45
CA ALA A 172 -10.96 -4.79 -13.63
C ALA A 172 -9.62 -5.37 -13.15
N LEU A 173 -9.57 -5.92 -11.93
CA LEU A 173 -8.34 -6.48 -11.38
C LEU A 173 -7.79 -7.66 -12.18
N ARG A 174 -8.66 -8.50 -12.76
CA ARG A 174 -8.23 -9.55 -13.70
C ARG A 174 -7.53 -8.99 -14.94
N LYS A 175 -8.04 -7.88 -15.49
CA LYS A 175 -7.43 -7.19 -16.62
C LYS A 175 -6.12 -6.50 -16.23
N LEU A 176 -6.16 -5.71 -15.17
CA LEU A 176 -5.06 -4.85 -14.73
C LEU A 176 -3.82 -5.62 -14.27
N THR A 177 -3.99 -6.74 -13.56
CA THR A 177 -2.85 -7.43 -12.92
C THR A 177 -1.76 -7.83 -13.92
N GLY A 178 -2.13 -8.32 -15.09
CA GLY A 178 -1.17 -8.69 -16.13
C GLY A 178 -0.46 -7.48 -16.73
N SER A 179 -1.17 -6.38 -16.96
CA SER A 179 -0.63 -5.13 -17.49
C SER A 179 0.28 -4.45 -16.48
N ILE A 180 -0.12 -4.38 -15.21
CA ILE A 180 0.65 -3.84 -14.08
C ILE A 180 2.01 -4.54 -13.95
N SER A 181 2.03 -5.88 -13.98
CA SER A 181 3.27 -6.64 -13.89
C SER A 181 4.22 -6.39 -15.07
N LYS A 182 3.67 -6.21 -16.28
CA LYS A 182 4.48 -5.97 -17.49
C LYS A 182 5.02 -4.54 -17.57
N SER A 183 4.20 -3.55 -17.19
CA SER A 183 4.58 -2.13 -17.23
C SER A 183 5.45 -1.71 -16.05
N GLN A 184 5.57 -2.54 -15.01
CA GLN A 184 6.20 -2.21 -13.72
C GLN A 184 5.57 -0.98 -13.03
N CYS A 185 4.36 -0.58 -13.43
CA CYS A 185 3.58 0.45 -12.77
C CYS A 185 3.02 -0.08 -11.44
N MET A 186 3.14 0.69 -10.37
CA MET A 186 2.46 0.41 -9.09
C MET A 186 1.07 1.01 -9.11
N VAL A 187 0.05 0.24 -8.75
CA VAL A 187 -1.31 0.77 -8.59
C VAL A 187 -1.75 0.66 -7.14
N ILE A 188 -2.00 1.81 -6.52
CA ILE A 188 -2.45 1.93 -5.13
C ILE A 188 -3.95 2.19 -5.14
N PHE A 189 -4.72 1.30 -4.53
CA PHE A 189 -6.13 1.49 -4.25
C PHE A 189 -6.31 1.94 -2.80
N ILE A 190 -6.89 3.12 -2.62
CA ILE A 190 -7.34 3.59 -1.31
C ILE A 190 -8.73 3.02 -1.06
N ASN A 191 -8.97 2.47 0.14
CA ASN A 191 -10.23 1.82 0.47
C ASN A 191 -10.75 2.22 1.85
N GLN A 192 -12.04 2.14 2.02
CA GLN A 192 -12.73 2.45 3.27
C GLN A 192 -13.17 1.16 3.96
N ILE A 193 -13.24 1.20 5.30
CA ILE A 193 -13.78 0.12 6.11
C ILE A 193 -15.29 0.26 6.19
N ARG A 194 -15.98 -0.87 6.11
CA ARG A 194 -17.41 -1.02 6.35
C ARG A 194 -17.64 -2.11 7.39
N MET A 195 -18.71 -2.00 8.15
CA MET A 195 -19.09 -2.98 9.15
C MET A 195 -20.10 -3.96 8.56
N LYS A 196 -19.81 -5.25 8.66
CA LYS A 196 -20.78 -6.30 8.32
C LYS A 196 -21.81 -6.42 9.43
N ILE A 197 -23.08 -6.40 9.07
CA ILE A 197 -24.19 -6.61 10.00
C ILE A 197 -24.32 -8.11 10.31
N GLY A 198 -24.55 -8.47 11.59
CA GLY A 198 -24.85 -9.85 12.01
C GLY A 198 -23.62 -10.76 12.19
N VAL A 199 -22.41 -10.24 12.21
CA VAL A 199 -21.20 -11.03 12.53
C VAL A 199 -21.12 -11.20 14.04
N MET A 200 -21.34 -12.43 14.54
CA MET A 200 -21.25 -12.78 15.96
C MET A 200 -19.83 -13.21 16.38
N PHE A 201 -19.02 -13.72 15.45
CA PHE A 201 -17.66 -14.17 15.70
C PHE A 201 -16.70 -13.64 14.61
N GLY A 202 -15.44 -13.32 14.99
CA GLY A 202 -14.45 -12.73 14.11
C GLY A 202 -14.61 -11.22 13.94
N SER A 203 -13.81 -10.62 13.03
CA SER A 203 -13.87 -9.18 12.77
C SER A 203 -15.06 -8.82 11.90
N PRO A 204 -15.93 -7.89 12.35
CA PRO A 204 -17.03 -7.38 11.52
C PRO A 204 -16.56 -6.45 10.42
N GLU A 205 -15.29 -6.00 10.46
CA GLU A 205 -14.74 -5.05 9.50
C GLU A 205 -14.49 -5.70 8.12
N THR A 206 -14.87 -5.00 7.08
CA THR A 206 -14.57 -5.38 5.69
C THR A 206 -14.30 -4.14 4.86
N THR A 207 -13.59 -4.30 3.75
CA THR A 207 -13.35 -3.22 2.80
C THR A 207 -14.42 -3.21 1.71
N THR A 208 -14.65 -2.05 1.06
CA THR A 208 -15.60 -1.91 -0.06
C THR A 208 -15.07 -2.59 -1.33
N GLY A 209 -15.93 -2.80 -2.33
CA GLY A 209 -15.53 -3.41 -3.61
C GLY A 209 -15.39 -4.95 -3.58
N GLY A 210 -15.87 -5.61 -2.53
CA GLY A 210 -15.86 -7.08 -2.39
C GLY A 210 -14.49 -7.65 -2.03
N ASN A 211 -14.28 -8.95 -2.33
CA ASN A 211 -13.07 -9.66 -1.92
C ASN A 211 -11.94 -9.63 -2.96
N ALA A 212 -12.21 -9.20 -4.20
CA ALA A 212 -11.23 -9.30 -5.28
C ALA A 212 -9.90 -8.60 -4.94
N LEU A 213 -9.97 -7.38 -4.39
CA LEU A 213 -8.78 -6.62 -4.04
C LEU A 213 -7.94 -7.31 -2.96
N LYS A 214 -8.57 -7.99 -2.00
CA LYS A 214 -7.87 -8.78 -0.97
C LYS A 214 -7.00 -9.88 -1.58
N PHE A 215 -7.42 -10.49 -2.68
CA PHE A 215 -6.67 -11.54 -3.37
C PHE A 215 -5.60 -10.96 -4.29
N TYR A 216 -5.94 -9.94 -5.09
CA TYR A 216 -5.04 -9.37 -6.09
C TYR A 216 -3.94 -8.49 -5.50
N ALA A 217 -4.19 -7.78 -4.41
CA ALA A 217 -3.17 -6.96 -3.75
C ALA A 217 -1.97 -7.82 -3.30
N SER A 218 -0.77 -7.33 -3.60
CA SER A 218 0.49 -7.91 -3.12
C SER A 218 0.85 -7.41 -1.73
N VAL A 219 0.48 -6.17 -1.41
CA VAL A 219 0.63 -5.55 -0.09
C VAL A 219 -0.70 -4.93 0.30
N ARG A 220 -1.09 -5.11 1.56
CA ARG A 220 -2.26 -4.48 2.17
C ARG A 220 -1.83 -3.81 3.47
N LEU A 221 -2.15 -2.53 3.60
CA LEU A 221 -1.82 -1.68 4.74
C LEU A 221 -3.11 -1.23 5.45
N ASP A 222 -3.26 -1.62 6.71
CA ASP A 222 -4.30 -1.09 7.61
C ASP A 222 -3.72 0.13 8.33
N ILE A 223 -4.27 1.32 8.07
CA ILE A 223 -3.83 2.57 8.66
C ILE A 223 -4.89 3.12 9.62
N ARG A 224 -4.47 3.42 10.85
CA ARG A 224 -5.37 3.88 11.92
C ARG A 224 -4.76 5.01 12.70
N ARG A 225 -5.56 6.01 13.02
CA ARG A 225 -5.22 7.02 14.02
C ARG A 225 -5.37 6.40 15.41
N ILE A 226 -4.31 6.47 16.22
CA ILE A 226 -4.27 5.91 17.58
C ILE A 226 -4.19 6.99 18.67
N GLY A 227 -3.77 8.21 18.30
CA GLY A 227 -3.62 9.31 19.25
C GLY A 227 -3.61 10.67 18.57
N GLN A 228 -3.35 11.69 19.34
CA GLN A 228 -3.17 13.07 18.91
C GLN A 228 -1.80 13.56 19.34
N VAL A 229 -1.06 14.17 18.40
CA VAL A 229 0.15 14.91 18.72
C VAL A 229 -0.25 16.30 19.16
N LYS A 230 0.21 16.72 20.34
CA LYS A 230 -0.07 18.05 20.92
C LYS A 230 1.23 18.78 21.14
N GLU A 231 1.27 20.05 20.75
CA GLU A 231 2.29 21.00 21.15
C GLU A 231 1.64 22.01 22.10
N ARG A 232 2.08 22.02 23.37
CA ARG A 232 1.41 22.75 24.45
C ARG A 232 -0.06 22.33 24.57
N ASP A 233 -1.02 23.22 24.26
CA ASP A 233 -2.46 22.93 24.32
C ASP A 233 -3.11 22.74 22.94
N GLU A 234 -2.35 22.87 21.85
CA GLU A 234 -2.86 22.75 20.49
C GLU A 234 -2.59 21.36 19.90
N VAL A 235 -3.58 20.81 19.19
CA VAL A 235 -3.42 19.57 18.44
C VAL A 235 -2.76 19.89 17.11
N THR A 236 -1.52 19.45 16.93
CA THR A 236 -0.70 19.72 15.73
C THR A 236 -0.62 18.55 14.76
N GLY A 237 -1.08 17.38 15.18
CA GLY A 237 -1.05 16.19 14.34
C GLY A 237 -1.76 15.00 14.94
N ASN A 238 -1.66 13.89 14.25
CA ASN A 238 -2.17 12.60 14.70
C ASN A 238 -1.05 11.58 14.83
N GLU A 239 -1.07 10.81 15.90
CA GLU A 239 -0.29 9.59 16.03
C GLU A 239 -1.00 8.48 15.24
N THR A 240 -0.29 7.88 14.32
CA THR A 240 -0.85 6.96 13.34
C THR A 240 -0.12 5.63 13.37
N ARG A 241 -0.87 4.55 13.36
CA ARG A 241 -0.39 3.17 13.28
C ARG A 241 -0.68 2.59 11.91
N VAL A 242 0.32 1.98 11.29
CA VAL A 242 0.16 1.22 10.05
C VAL A 242 0.56 -0.23 10.28
N ARG A 243 -0.36 -1.15 9.98
CA ARG A 243 -0.13 -2.59 10.05
C ARG A 243 -0.04 -3.18 8.65
N VAL A 244 1.00 -3.95 8.38
CA VAL A 244 1.18 -4.69 7.13
C VAL A 244 0.41 -6.00 7.22
N VAL A 245 -0.86 -6.01 6.85
CA VAL A 245 -1.74 -7.19 7.02
C VAL A 245 -1.56 -8.25 5.95
N LYS A 246 -0.99 -7.88 4.81
CA LYS A 246 -0.60 -8.80 3.73
C LYS A 246 0.66 -8.30 3.05
N ASN A 247 1.59 -9.21 2.78
CA ASN A 247 2.80 -8.90 2.03
C ASN A 247 3.26 -10.15 1.28
N LYS A 248 3.36 -10.07 -0.05
CA LYS A 248 3.84 -11.17 -0.90
C LYS A 248 5.34 -11.10 -1.21
N VAL A 249 6.04 -10.04 -0.77
CA VAL A 249 7.46 -9.83 -1.05
C VAL A 249 8.36 -9.96 0.19
N ALA A 250 7.76 -9.99 1.39
CA ALA A 250 8.44 -10.22 2.66
C ALA A 250 7.44 -10.73 3.71
N PRO A 251 7.88 -11.20 4.90
CA PRO A 251 6.97 -11.60 5.97
C PRO A 251 6.04 -10.45 6.38
N PRO A 252 4.71 -10.70 6.43
CA PRO A 252 3.70 -9.71 6.83
C PRO A 252 3.62 -9.53 8.36
N PHE A 253 2.58 -8.82 8.81
CA PHE A 253 2.15 -8.60 10.20
C PHE A 253 3.04 -7.69 11.03
N LYS A 254 3.98 -6.99 10.42
CA LYS A 254 4.73 -5.92 11.10
C LYS A 254 3.87 -4.68 11.24
N GLN A 255 4.12 -3.95 12.32
CA GLN A 255 3.40 -2.75 12.68
C GLN A 255 4.39 -1.60 12.93
N VAL A 256 4.01 -0.42 12.50
CA VAL A 256 4.81 0.79 12.69
C VAL A 256 3.90 1.94 13.13
N GLU A 257 4.44 2.81 13.98
CA GLU A 257 3.78 4.01 14.44
C GLU A 257 4.62 5.23 14.08
N PHE A 258 3.96 6.28 13.62
CA PHE A 258 4.57 7.56 13.29
C PHE A 258 3.55 8.70 13.38
N ASP A 259 4.06 9.92 13.50
CA ASP A 259 3.23 11.11 13.54
C ASP A 259 2.91 11.61 12.13
N ILE A 260 1.66 11.95 11.89
CA ILE A 260 1.21 12.74 10.73
C ILE A 260 0.90 14.15 11.23
N MET A 261 1.75 15.12 10.89
CA MET A 261 1.61 16.51 11.27
C MET A 261 0.67 17.24 10.30
N TYR A 262 -0.19 18.11 10.83
CA TYR A 262 -1.10 18.88 9.99
C TYR A 262 -0.33 19.86 9.11
N GLY A 263 -0.57 19.78 7.78
CA GLY A 263 0.11 20.63 6.80
C GLY A 263 1.54 20.22 6.44
N GLU A 264 2.18 19.26 7.16
CA GLU A 264 3.53 18.77 6.86
C GLU A 264 3.55 17.28 6.46
N GLY A 265 2.52 16.50 6.85
CA GLY A 265 2.44 15.06 6.60
C GLY A 265 3.26 14.23 7.58
N ILE A 266 3.85 13.12 7.11
CA ILE A 266 4.62 12.18 7.93
C ILE A 266 5.86 12.87 8.52
N SER A 267 6.01 12.82 9.83
CA SER A 267 7.12 13.44 10.57
C SER A 267 8.40 12.62 10.43
N LYS A 268 9.15 12.85 9.35
CA LYS A 268 10.40 12.14 9.08
C LYS A 268 11.42 12.28 10.22
N THR A 269 11.57 13.48 10.77
CA THR A 269 12.47 13.72 11.91
C THR A 269 12.01 13.02 13.18
N GLY A 270 10.69 12.90 13.41
CA GLY A 270 10.13 12.12 14.52
C GLY A 270 10.51 10.65 14.41
N GLU A 271 10.33 10.05 13.23
CA GLU A 271 10.73 8.66 12.98
C GLU A 271 12.24 8.45 13.17
N LEU A 272 13.09 9.40 12.72
CA LEU A 272 14.53 9.30 12.91
C LEU A 272 14.91 9.25 14.38
N VAL A 273 14.25 10.03 15.25
CA VAL A 273 14.49 10.00 16.69
C VAL A 273 14.06 8.67 17.28
N ASP A 274 12.83 8.23 16.99
CA ASP A 274 12.24 7.04 17.59
C ASP A 274 12.94 5.74 17.11
N LEU A 275 13.18 5.63 15.80
CA LEU A 275 13.90 4.50 15.21
C LEU A 275 15.39 4.53 15.54
N GLY A 276 16.00 5.74 15.63
CA GLY A 276 17.38 5.90 16.02
C GLY A 276 17.66 5.37 17.44
N VAL A 277 16.74 5.63 18.36
CA VAL A 277 16.82 5.06 19.72
C VAL A 277 16.62 3.55 19.70
N LYS A 278 15.61 3.04 18.95
CA LYS A 278 15.37 1.58 18.81
C LYS A 278 16.56 0.85 18.17
N ALA A 279 17.26 1.50 17.23
CA ALA A 279 18.43 0.94 16.57
C ALA A 279 19.73 1.09 17.37
N GLY A 280 19.71 1.78 18.52
CA GLY A 280 20.92 2.09 19.28
C GLY A 280 21.86 3.08 18.58
N VAL A 281 21.38 3.79 17.53
CA VAL A 281 22.09 4.83 16.80
C VAL A 281 22.05 6.15 17.56
N ILE A 282 20.90 6.45 18.20
CA ILE A 282 20.72 7.59 19.09
C ILE A 282 20.69 7.06 20.52
N GLU A 283 21.57 7.59 21.36
CA GLU A 283 21.61 7.30 22.77
C GLU A 283 20.57 8.14 23.49
N LYS A 284 19.75 7.51 24.36
CA LYS A 284 18.78 8.19 25.21
C LYS A 284 19.13 7.97 26.68
N SER A 285 19.45 9.08 27.38
CA SER A 285 19.73 9.07 28.81
C SER A 285 18.78 10.04 29.53
N GLY A 286 17.75 9.49 30.18
CA GLY A 286 16.67 10.29 30.75
C GLY A 286 15.95 11.11 29.66
N SER A 287 15.95 12.43 29.78
CA SER A 287 15.39 13.35 28.78
C SER A 287 16.37 13.75 27.67
N TRP A 288 17.65 13.38 27.77
CA TRP A 288 18.68 13.79 26.81
C TRP A 288 18.85 12.77 25.70
N TYR A 289 19.03 13.26 24.49
CA TYR A 289 19.36 12.51 23.28
C TYR A 289 20.76 12.88 22.82
N ALA A 290 21.57 11.89 22.45
CA ALA A 290 22.91 12.08 21.95
C ALA A 290 23.14 11.22 20.69
N TYR A 291 23.99 11.71 19.80
CA TYR A 291 24.47 11.02 18.62
C TYR A 291 25.98 11.21 18.49
N ASP A 292 26.72 10.13 18.32
CA ASP A 292 28.21 10.15 18.24
C ASP A 292 28.87 10.93 19.40
N GLY A 293 28.40 10.69 20.63
CA GLY A 293 28.88 11.37 21.85
C GLY A 293 28.45 12.84 22.00
N GLN A 294 27.77 13.43 21.01
CA GLN A 294 27.29 14.80 21.04
C GLN A 294 25.81 14.86 21.46
N ARG A 295 25.47 15.73 22.41
CA ARG A 295 24.06 16.00 22.76
C ARG A 295 23.37 16.71 21.61
N ILE A 296 22.23 16.14 21.15
CA ILE A 296 21.44 16.64 20.02
C ILE A 296 20.09 17.23 20.46
N GLY A 297 19.68 17.04 21.72
CA GLY A 297 18.47 17.66 22.24
C GLY A 297 18.08 17.17 23.62
N GLN A 298 17.31 18.00 24.33
CA GLN A 298 16.60 17.60 25.55
C GLN A 298 15.12 17.48 25.25
N GLY A 299 14.58 16.28 25.36
CA GLY A 299 13.23 15.92 24.92
C GLY A 299 13.13 15.65 23.41
N ARG A 300 12.08 14.89 23.03
CA ARG A 300 11.84 14.44 21.64
C ARG A 300 11.69 15.62 20.68
N GLU A 301 10.93 16.64 21.06
CA GLU A 301 10.64 17.79 20.19
C GLU A 301 11.88 18.65 19.90
N ASN A 302 12.70 18.94 20.89
CA ASN A 302 13.96 19.67 20.67
C ASN A 302 14.93 18.86 19.79
N THR A 303 14.94 17.54 19.93
CA THR A 303 15.75 16.65 19.08
C THR A 303 15.24 16.68 17.64
N LYS A 304 13.92 16.66 17.39
CA LYS A 304 13.32 16.83 16.05
C LYS A 304 13.75 18.16 15.42
N LEU A 305 13.66 19.26 16.17
CA LEU A 305 14.06 20.60 15.70
C LEU A 305 15.57 20.65 15.38
N PHE A 306 16.41 20.02 16.19
CA PHE A 306 17.84 19.92 15.91
C PHE A 306 18.10 19.17 14.60
N LEU A 307 17.46 18.03 14.39
CA LEU A 307 17.59 17.25 13.15
C LEU A 307 17.06 18.01 11.92
N LYS A 308 15.96 18.76 12.07
CA LYS A 308 15.41 19.62 10.99
C LYS A 308 16.42 20.71 10.59
N SER A 309 17.19 21.24 11.55
CA SER A 309 18.22 22.27 11.33
C SER A 309 19.57 21.69 10.88
N ASN A 310 19.80 20.39 11.05
CA ASN A 310 21.05 19.71 10.73
C ASN A 310 20.84 18.52 9.78
N PRO A 311 20.51 18.76 8.50
CA PRO A 311 20.13 17.69 7.57
C PRO A 311 21.24 16.65 7.35
N LYS A 312 22.51 17.05 7.38
CA LYS A 312 23.65 16.12 7.25
C LYS A 312 23.69 15.09 8.38
N ILE A 313 23.37 15.51 9.62
CA ILE A 313 23.31 14.60 10.76
C ILE A 313 22.06 13.68 10.62
N ALA A 314 20.94 14.25 10.20
CA ALA A 314 19.73 13.47 9.94
C ALA A 314 19.96 12.39 8.88
N ASP A 315 20.63 12.70 7.78
CA ASP A 315 20.97 11.75 6.72
C ASP A 315 21.95 10.65 7.20
N ALA A 316 22.92 11.02 8.06
CA ALA A 316 23.86 10.06 8.65
C ALA A 316 23.13 9.09 9.58
N ILE A 317 22.20 9.59 10.41
CA ILE A 317 21.36 8.78 11.30
C ILE A 317 20.45 7.87 10.47
N GLU A 318 19.79 8.39 9.42
CA GLU A 318 18.93 7.57 8.54
C GLU A 318 19.72 6.42 7.92
N LYS A 319 20.92 6.71 7.41
CA LYS A 319 21.79 5.68 6.82
C LYS A 319 22.18 4.60 7.84
N ALA A 320 22.53 5.01 9.07
CA ALA A 320 22.86 4.08 10.14
C ALA A 320 21.65 3.22 10.56
N ILE A 321 20.44 3.81 10.64
CA ILE A 321 19.19 3.09 10.90
C ILE A 321 18.92 2.05 9.80
N ARG A 322 19.10 2.41 8.52
CA ARG A 322 18.90 1.47 7.39
C ARG A 322 19.90 0.30 7.43
N GLN A 323 21.11 0.51 7.88
CA GLN A 323 22.10 -0.57 8.08
C GLN A 323 21.66 -1.54 9.19
N ASN A 324 20.94 -1.06 10.18
CA ASN A 324 20.41 -1.84 11.31
C ASN A 324 18.95 -2.29 11.09
N ALA A 325 18.41 -2.16 9.88
CA ALA A 325 17.00 -2.43 9.55
C ALA A 325 16.52 -3.84 9.95
N GLY A 326 17.40 -4.85 9.86
CA GLY A 326 17.08 -6.22 10.27
C GLY A 326 16.76 -6.36 11.77
N LEU A 327 17.49 -5.67 12.63
CA LEU A 327 17.24 -5.65 14.08
C LEU A 327 15.90 -4.96 14.39
N ILE A 328 15.65 -3.82 13.77
CA ILE A 328 14.41 -3.05 13.94
C ILE A 328 13.20 -3.88 13.47
N ALA A 329 13.31 -4.53 12.31
CA ALA A 329 12.26 -5.36 11.75
C ALA A 329 11.88 -6.53 12.67
N ASN A 330 12.86 -7.14 13.34
CA ASN A 330 12.61 -8.21 14.31
C ASN A 330 11.90 -7.68 15.58
N GLN A 331 12.25 -6.49 16.05
CA GLN A 331 11.56 -5.86 17.19
C GLN A 331 10.11 -5.48 16.86
N MET A 332 9.82 -5.12 15.62
CA MET A 332 8.46 -4.83 15.16
C MET A 332 7.54 -6.06 15.15
N MET A 333 8.10 -7.27 15.08
CA MET A 333 7.34 -8.54 15.19
C MET A 333 7.10 -8.95 16.65
N GLN A 334 8.01 -8.63 17.56
CA GLN A 334 7.91 -9.04 18.98
C GLN A 334 6.89 -8.24 19.79
N GLY A 335 6.41 -7.11 19.29
CA GLY A 335 5.36 -6.30 19.93
C GLY A 335 3.96 -6.91 19.87
N GLU A 336 3.75 -8.02 19.14
CA GLU A 336 2.43 -8.63 18.94
C GLU A 336 2.00 -9.61 20.07
N ASP A 337 2.93 -10.08 20.91
CA ASP A 337 2.60 -11.06 21.97
C ASP A 337 1.94 -10.44 23.22
N ALA A 338 1.78 -9.11 23.28
CA ALA A 338 1.26 -8.40 24.45
C ALA A 338 -0.23 -7.97 24.36
N GLU A 339 -0.83 -7.95 23.17
CA GLU A 339 -2.28 -7.68 23.00
C GLU A 339 -2.88 -8.74 22.08
N GLY A 340 -3.48 -9.77 22.72
CA GLY A 340 -4.13 -10.87 22.05
C GLY A 340 -5.19 -10.44 21.04
N GLY A 341 -4.97 -10.75 19.78
CA GLY A 341 -5.90 -10.55 18.70
C GLY A 341 -5.69 -11.60 17.63
N MET A 342 -6.53 -12.61 17.61
CA MET A 342 -6.61 -13.72 16.67
C MET A 342 -6.31 -13.28 15.24
N GLY A 343 -5.23 -13.83 14.67
CA GLY A 343 -5.02 -13.82 13.23
C GLY A 343 -6.18 -14.54 12.54
N GLU A 344 -6.82 -13.89 11.59
CA GLU A 344 -7.70 -14.56 10.64
C GLU A 344 -6.87 -15.60 9.87
N ALA A 345 -6.96 -16.86 10.29
CA ALA A 345 -6.65 -17.96 9.39
C ALA A 345 -7.70 -17.89 8.27
N ASP A 346 -7.25 -17.73 7.03
CA ASP A 346 -8.08 -17.87 5.84
C ASP A 346 -8.68 -19.29 5.83
N ALA A 347 -9.88 -19.43 6.41
CA ALA A 347 -10.68 -20.61 6.21
C ALA A 347 -11.14 -20.61 4.76
N GLU A 348 -10.66 -21.55 3.98
CA GLU A 348 -11.15 -21.86 2.65
C GLU A 348 -12.68 -22.05 2.71
N MET A 349 -13.41 -21.10 2.17
CA MET A 349 -14.84 -21.25 1.93
C MET A 349 -15.05 -22.10 0.69
N PRO A 350 -15.96 -23.10 0.72
CA PRO A 350 -16.24 -23.93 -0.44
C PRO A 350 -16.78 -23.10 -1.60
N VAL A 351 -16.33 -23.45 -2.79
CA VAL A 351 -16.82 -22.90 -4.06
C VAL A 351 -18.32 -23.24 -4.16
N GLU A 352 -19.19 -22.24 -4.10
CA GLU A 352 -20.62 -22.40 -4.34
C GLU A 352 -20.83 -22.83 -5.80
N GLU A 353 -21.24 -24.07 -6.01
CA GLU A 353 -21.62 -24.60 -7.32
C GLU A 353 -22.85 -23.82 -7.83
N LEU A 354 -22.72 -23.27 -9.02
CA LEU A 354 -23.82 -22.64 -9.76
C LEU A 354 -24.91 -23.69 -10.01
N PRO A 355 -26.19 -23.39 -9.78
CA PRO A 355 -27.26 -24.33 -10.04
C PRO A 355 -27.34 -24.65 -11.53
N ALA A 356 -27.34 -25.94 -11.84
CA ALA A 356 -27.49 -26.48 -13.19
C ALA A 356 -28.82 -26.01 -13.80
N LYS A 357 -28.77 -25.52 -15.04
CA LYS A 357 -29.96 -25.19 -15.83
C LYS A 357 -30.86 -26.41 -15.96
N ALA A 358 -32.06 -26.34 -15.39
CA ALA A 358 -33.10 -27.33 -15.64
C ALA A 358 -33.59 -27.26 -17.09
N ASN A 359 -33.26 -28.29 -17.86
CA ASN A 359 -33.83 -28.52 -19.20
C ASN A 359 -35.28 -28.94 -19.03
N GLY A 360 -36.20 -27.99 -19.22
CA GLY A 360 -37.62 -28.29 -19.35
C GLY A 360 -37.93 -28.95 -20.71
N ARG A 361 -38.06 -30.25 -20.73
CA ARG A 361 -38.75 -30.96 -21.81
C ARG A 361 -40.24 -30.77 -21.64
N LYS A 362 -40.87 -30.06 -22.57
CA LYS A 362 -42.31 -30.13 -22.79
C LYS A 362 -42.61 -31.50 -23.47
N ALA A 363 -43.50 -32.24 -22.88
CA ALA A 363 -44.25 -33.30 -23.55
C ALA A 363 -45.74 -33.14 -23.27
N ARG A 364 -46.49 -32.99 -24.37
CA ARG A 364 -47.95 -33.07 -24.59
C ARG A 364 -48.81 -32.03 -23.92
#